data_a95e72f1d61afe66986ff29e79078107
#
_entry.id   a95e72f1d61afe66986ff29e79078107
#
_cell.length_a   1.000
_cell.length_b   1.000
_cell.length_c   1.000
_cell.angle_alpha   90.00
_cell.angle_beta   90.00
_cell.angle_gamma   90.00
#
_symmetry.space_group_name_H-M   'P 1'
#
loop_
_entity.id
_entity.type
_entity.pdbx_description
1 polymer ?
#
loop_
_entity_poly.entity_id
_entity_poly.type
_entity_poly.pdbx_seq_one_letter_code
_entity_poly.pdbx_strand_id
1 'polypeptide(L)'
;MIAEDALDFLKIDVQGGELTTIENGRHCLASAVTIQIEVSFLPLYEKQPTFAEIDQVLRTLGFIPHTFAAINRRMIAPLFDERNPCAALNQLLEADMVYVRDFTQPQRMSDEQLKHLAIIAHHCYRSFDLATNCIFHLCQRQAIAANSMQGYAALAASVQTA
;
A
#
# COMPACT_ATOMS: atom_id res chain seq x y z
N MET A 1 26.37 2.04 8.06
CA MET A 1 26.16 0.76 7.38
C MET A 1 24.67 0.62 7.20
N ILE A 2 24.15 0.83 5.99
CA ILE A 2 22.76 0.51 5.65
C ILE A 2 22.70 -1.01 5.73
N ALA A 3 21.79 -1.58 6.53
CA ALA A 3 21.59 -3.02 6.53
C ALA A 3 21.24 -3.43 5.10
N GLU A 4 22.00 -4.34 4.50
CA GLU A 4 21.86 -4.75 3.10
C GLU A 4 20.48 -5.33 2.75
N ASP A 5 19.62 -5.55 3.75
CA ASP A 5 18.30 -6.17 3.63
C ASP A 5 17.12 -5.27 4.11
N ALA A 6 17.36 -3.97 4.34
CA ALA A 6 16.29 -3.06 4.79
C ALA A 6 15.48 -2.55 3.59
N LEU A 7 14.19 -2.90 3.56
CA LEU A 7 13.24 -2.52 2.53
C LEU A 7 12.09 -1.69 3.14
N ASP A 8 11.87 -0.49 2.66
CA ASP A 8 10.76 0.37 3.14
C ASP A 8 9.50 0.25 2.28
N PHE A 9 9.70 0.11 0.97
CA PHE A 9 8.64 0.04 -0.01
C PHE A 9 8.90 -1.08 -1.02
N LEU A 10 7.88 -1.89 -1.30
CA LEU A 10 7.93 -2.93 -2.32
C LEU A 10 6.75 -2.81 -3.28
N LYS A 11 7.02 -2.80 -4.59
CA LYS A 11 6.00 -3.06 -5.61
C LYS A 11 6.13 -4.50 -6.10
N ILE A 12 5.00 -5.23 -6.12
CA ILE A 12 4.88 -6.61 -6.61
C ILE A 12 3.88 -6.63 -7.76
N ASP A 13 4.34 -7.10 -8.92
CA ASP A 13 3.54 -7.25 -10.14
C ASP A 13 4.24 -8.32 -10.98
N VAL A 14 3.93 -9.59 -10.70
CA VAL A 14 4.65 -10.77 -11.22
C VAL A 14 3.70 -11.79 -11.86
N GLN A 15 2.51 -11.31 -12.26
CA GLN A 15 1.55 -12.00 -13.10
C GLN A 15 1.18 -13.40 -12.59
N GLY A 16 0.70 -13.47 -11.33
CA GLY A 16 0.22 -14.68 -10.66
C GLY A 16 1.20 -15.29 -9.66
N GLY A 17 2.41 -14.73 -9.51
CA GLY A 17 3.42 -15.16 -8.55
C GLY A 17 3.45 -14.35 -7.23
N GLU A 18 2.47 -13.47 -7.01
CA GLU A 18 2.46 -12.50 -5.93
C GLU A 18 2.53 -13.16 -4.56
N LEU A 19 1.70 -14.15 -4.31
CA LEU A 19 1.66 -14.88 -3.04
C LEU A 19 3.00 -15.60 -2.76
N THR A 20 3.55 -16.26 -3.77
CA THR A 20 4.85 -16.93 -3.68
C THR A 20 5.97 -15.94 -3.37
N THR A 21 5.92 -14.75 -3.97
CA THR A 21 6.88 -13.67 -3.70
C THR A 21 6.79 -13.20 -2.25
N ILE A 22 5.59 -12.98 -1.72
CA ILE A 22 5.38 -12.62 -0.31
C ILE A 22 5.90 -13.71 0.62
N GLU A 23 5.55 -14.97 0.36
CA GLU A 23 5.90 -16.08 1.23
C GLU A 23 7.41 -16.32 1.33
N ASN A 24 8.12 -16.22 0.23
CA ASN A 24 9.57 -16.36 0.20
C ASN A 24 10.30 -15.09 0.69
N GLY A 25 9.69 -13.92 0.55
CA GLY A 25 10.26 -12.63 0.96
C GLY A 25 9.91 -12.17 2.38
N ARG A 26 9.29 -13.00 3.23
CA ARG A 26 8.79 -12.61 4.56
C ARG A 26 9.81 -11.89 5.44
N HIS A 27 11.07 -12.31 5.38
CA HIS A 27 12.16 -11.71 6.16
C HIS A 27 12.47 -10.26 5.70
N CYS A 28 12.46 -10.01 4.39
CA CYS A 28 12.64 -8.65 3.84
C CYS A 28 11.46 -7.74 4.19
N LEU A 29 10.24 -8.31 4.24
CA LEU A 29 9.03 -7.57 4.57
C LEU A 29 8.96 -7.14 6.04
N ALA A 30 9.82 -7.66 6.92
CA ALA A 30 9.82 -7.27 8.34
C ALA A 30 10.12 -5.77 8.54
N SER A 31 10.99 -5.17 7.71
CA SER A 31 11.31 -3.75 7.74
C SER A 31 10.35 -2.89 6.91
N ALA A 32 9.73 -3.43 5.87
CA ALA A 32 8.88 -2.70 4.95
C ALA A 32 7.69 -2.02 5.65
N VAL A 33 7.34 -0.83 5.21
CA VAL A 33 6.21 -0.07 5.73
C VAL A 33 5.06 0.04 4.74
N THR A 34 5.34 -0.19 3.45
CA THR A 34 4.34 -0.13 2.37
C THR A 34 4.59 -1.21 1.34
N ILE A 35 3.52 -1.83 0.86
CA ILE A 35 3.54 -2.79 -0.25
C ILE A 35 2.46 -2.35 -1.25
N GLN A 36 2.84 -2.11 -2.50
CA GLN A 36 1.90 -1.99 -3.62
C GLN A 36 1.92 -3.30 -4.39
N ILE A 37 0.77 -3.94 -4.52
CA ILE A 37 0.68 -5.28 -5.12
C ILE A 37 -0.51 -5.37 -6.06
N GLU A 38 -0.31 -6.01 -7.22
CA GLU A 38 -1.41 -6.39 -8.08
C GLU A 38 -2.20 -7.53 -7.45
N VAL A 39 -3.51 -7.36 -7.36
CA VAL A 39 -4.43 -8.35 -6.82
C VAL A 39 -5.53 -8.64 -7.82
N SER A 40 -5.89 -9.91 -7.98
CA SER A 40 -6.95 -10.33 -8.88
C SER A 40 -8.24 -10.65 -8.13
N PHE A 41 -9.36 -10.10 -8.60
CA PHE A 41 -10.70 -10.40 -8.08
C PHE A 41 -11.33 -11.61 -8.78
N LEU A 42 -10.85 -11.89 -10.00
CA LEU A 42 -11.16 -13.08 -10.77
C LEU A 42 -9.86 -13.73 -11.21
N PRO A 43 -9.69 -15.04 -11.10
CA PRO A 43 -8.49 -15.70 -11.56
C PRO A 43 -8.36 -15.59 -13.09
N LEU A 44 -7.24 -15.03 -13.55
CA LEU A 44 -6.89 -14.90 -14.98
C LEU A 44 -5.96 -16.01 -15.44
N TYR A 45 -5.26 -16.64 -14.51
CA TYR A 45 -4.32 -17.72 -14.74
C TYR A 45 -4.67 -18.91 -13.87
N GLU A 46 -4.26 -20.09 -14.30
CA GLU A 46 -4.42 -21.30 -13.50
C GLU A 46 -3.65 -21.18 -12.17
N LYS A 47 -4.34 -21.44 -11.07
CA LYS A 47 -3.79 -21.37 -9.69
C LYS A 47 -3.34 -19.96 -9.28
N GLN A 48 -3.79 -18.91 -9.96
CA GLN A 48 -3.52 -17.55 -9.54
C GLN A 48 -4.16 -17.27 -8.17
N PRO A 49 -3.41 -16.71 -7.19
CA PRO A 49 -3.98 -16.32 -5.92
C PRO A 49 -4.99 -15.17 -6.11
N THR A 50 -6.09 -15.24 -5.39
CA THR A 50 -7.08 -14.19 -5.37
C THR A 50 -6.71 -13.09 -4.37
N PHE A 51 -7.38 -11.92 -4.49
CA PHE A 51 -7.28 -10.84 -3.48
C PHE A 51 -7.41 -11.36 -2.05
N ALA A 52 -8.36 -12.26 -1.77
CA ALA A 52 -8.62 -12.73 -0.41
C ALA A 52 -7.43 -13.50 0.19
N GLU A 53 -6.74 -14.31 -0.61
CA GLU A 53 -5.58 -15.08 -0.16
C GLU A 53 -4.39 -14.15 0.12
N ILE A 54 -4.14 -13.18 -0.75
CA ILE A 54 -3.09 -12.18 -0.58
C ILE A 54 -3.38 -11.31 0.66
N ASP A 55 -4.61 -10.80 0.81
CA ASP A 55 -5.03 -9.97 1.95
C ASP A 55 -4.84 -10.71 3.28
N GLN A 56 -5.24 -11.98 3.33
CA GLN A 56 -5.08 -12.80 4.54
C GLN A 56 -3.60 -12.93 4.95
N VAL A 57 -2.72 -13.21 4.01
CA VAL A 57 -1.28 -13.37 4.29
C VAL A 57 -0.67 -12.04 4.72
N LEU A 58 -0.93 -10.94 4.02
CA LEU A 58 -0.40 -9.62 4.37
C LEU A 58 -0.86 -9.15 5.75
N ARG A 59 -2.10 -9.43 6.15
CA ARG A 59 -2.59 -9.15 7.52
C ARG A 59 -1.81 -9.92 8.57
N THR A 60 -1.45 -11.19 8.32
CA THR A 60 -0.61 -11.95 9.27
C THR A 60 0.79 -11.37 9.42
N LEU A 61 1.27 -10.64 8.42
CA LEU A 61 2.56 -9.94 8.42
C LEU A 61 2.47 -8.51 8.99
N GLY A 62 1.28 -8.08 9.46
CA GLY A 62 1.06 -6.78 10.08
C GLY A 62 0.83 -5.63 9.09
N PHE A 63 0.34 -5.95 7.90
CA PHE A 63 -0.11 -4.96 6.91
C PHE A 63 -1.63 -4.92 6.84
N ILE A 64 -2.17 -3.75 6.52
CA ILE A 64 -3.61 -3.56 6.26
C ILE A 64 -3.79 -2.86 4.91
N PRO A 65 -4.90 -3.13 4.18
CA PRO A 65 -5.21 -2.41 2.96
C PRO A 65 -5.48 -0.95 3.28
N HIS A 66 -4.96 -0.06 2.42
CA HIS A 66 -5.05 1.39 2.59
C HIS A 66 -5.83 2.05 1.46
N THR A 67 -5.39 1.86 0.23
CA THR A 67 -6.03 2.46 -0.94
C THR A 67 -5.75 1.65 -2.20
N PHE A 68 -6.43 2.00 -3.29
CA PHE A 68 -6.11 1.50 -4.62
C PHE A 68 -5.28 2.55 -5.38
N ALA A 69 -4.13 2.14 -5.92
CA ALA A 69 -3.35 2.95 -6.83
C ALA A 69 -3.93 2.90 -8.27
N ALA A 70 -4.48 1.75 -8.65
CA ALA A 70 -5.20 1.55 -9.92
C ALA A 70 -6.29 0.49 -9.75
N ILE A 71 -7.34 0.56 -10.57
CA ILE A 71 -8.42 -0.43 -10.62
C ILE A 71 -8.75 -0.73 -12.07
N ASN A 72 -8.63 -2.00 -12.45
CA ASN A 72 -9.00 -2.50 -13.75
C ASN A 72 -10.38 -3.17 -13.71
N ARG A 73 -11.24 -2.77 -14.65
CA ARG A 73 -12.59 -3.30 -14.79
C ARG A 73 -12.78 -3.83 -16.20
N ARG A 74 -13.77 -4.70 -16.38
CA ARG A 74 -14.14 -5.25 -17.70
C ARG A 74 -15.66 -5.33 -17.87
N MET A 75 -16.07 -5.44 -19.11
CA MET A 75 -17.43 -5.85 -19.47
C MET A 75 -17.61 -7.35 -19.25
N ILE A 76 -18.84 -7.74 -18.94
CA ILE A 76 -19.23 -9.16 -18.84
C ILE A 76 -19.90 -9.56 -20.14
N ALA A 77 -19.43 -10.68 -20.73
CA ALA A 77 -20.06 -11.24 -21.92
C ALA A 77 -21.57 -11.54 -21.69
N PRO A 78 -22.43 -11.41 -22.70
CA PRO A 78 -22.12 -11.23 -24.11
C PRO A 78 -21.94 -9.77 -24.58
N LEU A 79 -21.94 -8.80 -23.64
CA LEU A 79 -21.67 -7.42 -24.01
C LEU A 79 -20.21 -7.30 -24.44
N PHE A 80 -19.98 -6.73 -25.62
CA PHE A 80 -18.68 -6.56 -26.21
C PHE A 80 -18.62 -5.29 -27.05
N ASP A 81 -17.55 -4.54 -26.92
CA ASP A 81 -17.27 -3.37 -27.76
C ASP A 81 -16.13 -3.69 -28.72
N GLU A 82 -16.44 -3.87 -29.99
CA GLU A 82 -15.45 -4.17 -31.03
C GLU A 82 -14.38 -3.10 -31.20
N ARG A 83 -14.71 -1.84 -30.89
CA ARG A 83 -13.80 -0.70 -31.00
C ARG A 83 -12.87 -0.60 -29.78
N ASN A 84 -13.30 -1.12 -28.64
CA ASN A 84 -12.53 -1.15 -27.41
C ASN A 84 -12.79 -2.45 -26.63
N PRO A 85 -12.12 -3.55 -26.98
CA PRO A 85 -12.29 -4.85 -26.31
C PRO A 85 -11.95 -4.81 -24.82
N CYS A 86 -11.15 -3.80 -24.39
CA CYS A 86 -10.78 -3.58 -22.99
C CYS A 86 -11.68 -2.56 -22.29
N ALA A 87 -12.80 -2.15 -22.88
CA ALA A 87 -13.70 -1.19 -22.29
C ALA A 87 -14.13 -1.62 -20.88
N ALA A 88 -14.02 -0.68 -19.94
CA ALA A 88 -14.34 -0.91 -18.55
C ALA A 88 -15.85 -0.73 -18.29
N LEU A 89 -16.45 -1.67 -17.59
CA LEU A 89 -17.76 -1.52 -16.98
C LEU A 89 -17.68 -1.79 -15.46
N ASN A 90 -18.51 -2.69 -14.95
CA ASN A 90 -18.67 -2.84 -13.51
C ASN A 90 -17.86 -3.98 -12.90
N GLN A 91 -17.49 -5.01 -13.71
CA GLN A 91 -16.78 -6.15 -13.18
C GLN A 91 -15.34 -5.76 -12.81
N LEU A 92 -15.00 -5.85 -11.54
CA LEU A 92 -13.62 -5.77 -11.08
C LEU A 92 -12.84 -6.96 -11.61
N LEU A 93 -11.71 -6.71 -12.26
CA LEU A 93 -10.81 -7.73 -12.76
C LEU A 93 -9.60 -7.86 -11.84
N GLU A 94 -8.85 -6.80 -11.73
CA GLU A 94 -7.64 -6.69 -10.93
C GLU A 94 -7.46 -5.26 -10.42
N ALA A 95 -6.57 -5.07 -9.47
CA ALA A 95 -6.21 -3.74 -8.98
C ALA A 95 -4.78 -3.72 -8.44
N ASP A 96 -4.11 -2.57 -8.57
CA ASP A 96 -2.94 -2.24 -7.77
C ASP A 96 -3.40 -1.80 -6.38
N MET A 97 -3.28 -2.66 -5.40
CA MET A 97 -3.67 -2.36 -4.02
C MET A 97 -2.45 -1.94 -3.19
N VAL A 98 -2.64 -0.90 -2.41
CA VAL A 98 -1.62 -0.40 -1.49
C VAL A 98 -1.92 -0.90 -0.08
N TYR A 99 -0.99 -1.64 0.47
CA TYR A 99 -0.97 -2.06 1.87
C TYR A 99 0.04 -1.23 2.64
N VAL A 100 -0.30 -0.88 3.87
CA VAL A 100 0.60 -0.17 4.78
C VAL A 100 0.71 -0.91 6.10
N ARG A 101 1.77 -0.68 6.86
CA ARG A 101 1.85 -1.17 8.23
C ARG A 101 0.62 -0.75 9.01
N ASP A 102 0.13 -1.64 9.86
CA ASP A 102 -1.06 -1.41 10.67
C ASP A 102 -0.86 -0.20 11.60
N PHE A 103 -1.28 0.96 11.10
CA PHE A 103 -1.21 2.23 11.82
C PHE A 103 -2.18 2.31 13.02
N THR A 104 -3.09 1.35 13.16
CA THR A 104 -3.95 1.25 14.34
C THR A 104 -3.20 0.69 15.55
N GLN A 105 -2.01 0.12 15.30
CA GLN A 105 -1.10 -0.42 16.31
C GLN A 105 0.30 0.22 16.17
N PRO A 106 0.42 1.54 16.29
CA PRO A 106 1.66 2.27 16.02
C PRO A 106 2.83 1.82 16.91
N GLN A 107 2.55 1.28 18.10
CA GLN A 107 3.57 0.73 19.01
C GLN A 107 4.35 -0.45 18.42
N ARG A 108 3.86 -1.07 17.36
CA ARG A 108 4.57 -2.14 16.64
C ARG A 108 5.55 -1.64 15.59
N MET A 109 5.53 -0.34 15.30
CA MET A 109 6.47 0.29 14.38
C MET A 109 7.58 1.02 15.13
N SER A 110 8.80 0.97 14.61
CA SER A 110 9.89 1.82 15.07
C SER A 110 9.67 3.28 14.64
N ASP A 111 10.44 4.20 15.22
CA ASP A 111 10.38 5.61 14.82
C ASP A 111 10.83 5.79 13.37
N GLU A 112 11.80 5.01 12.91
CA GLU A 112 12.23 5.04 11.49
C GLU A 112 11.12 4.52 10.57
N GLN A 113 10.44 3.44 10.92
CA GLN A 113 9.29 2.95 10.15
C GLN A 113 8.16 4.00 10.07
N LEU A 114 7.86 4.70 11.16
CA LEU A 114 6.87 5.78 11.14
C LEU A 114 7.30 6.96 10.27
N LYS A 115 8.59 7.33 10.26
CA LYS A 115 9.13 8.38 9.37
C LYS A 115 9.02 7.96 7.90
N HIS A 116 9.45 6.76 7.57
CA HIS A 116 9.40 6.25 6.20
C HIS A 116 7.95 6.12 5.71
N LEU A 117 7.05 5.62 6.55
CA LEU A 117 5.63 5.55 6.21
C LEU A 117 5.03 6.94 5.97
N ALA A 118 5.38 7.94 6.79
CA ALA A 118 4.92 9.32 6.59
C ALA A 118 5.38 9.89 5.25
N ILE A 119 6.65 9.67 4.88
CA ILE A 119 7.23 10.13 3.62
C ILE A 119 6.55 9.46 2.42
N ILE A 120 6.39 8.14 2.45
CA ILE A 120 5.76 7.38 1.37
C ILE A 120 4.28 7.76 1.23
N ALA A 121 3.54 7.85 2.35
CA ALA A 121 2.14 8.27 2.35
C ALA A 121 1.95 9.65 1.72
N HIS A 122 2.81 10.62 2.06
CA HIS A 122 2.75 11.97 1.50
C HIS A 122 3.08 12.00 0.00
N HIS A 123 4.24 11.48 -0.37
CA HIS A 123 4.80 11.69 -1.71
C HIS A 123 4.27 10.71 -2.76
N CYS A 124 4.05 9.44 -2.40
CA CYS A 124 3.62 8.42 -3.35
C CYS A 124 2.10 8.38 -3.51
N TYR A 125 1.36 8.59 -2.42
CA TYR A 125 -0.09 8.35 -2.41
C TYR A 125 -0.92 9.58 -2.05
N ARG A 126 -0.31 10.71 -1.68
CA ARG A 126 -1.00 11.92 -1.21
C ARG A 126 -1.96 11.62 -0.04
N SER A 127 -1.65 10.61 0.75
CA SER A 127 -2.38 10.22 1.94
C SER A 127 -1.91 11.08 3.12
N PHE A 128 -2.38 12.34 3.16
CA PHE A 128 -1.96 13.33 4.14
C PHE A 128 -2.46 13.00 5.54
N ASP A 129 -3.57 12.31 5.67
CA ASP A 129 -4.13 11.81 6.91
C ASP A 129 -3.25 10.73 7.55
N LEU A 130 -2.79 9.74 6.77
CA LEU A 130 -1.86 8.71 7.24
C LEU A 130 -0.50 9.32 7.63
N ALA A 131 0.03 10.22 6.81
CA ALA A 131 1.27 10.92 7.14
C ALA A 131 1.12 11.75 8.42
N THR A 132 -0.02 12.43 8.62
CA THR A 132 -0.33 13.16 9.85
C THR A 132 -0.38 12.22 11.06
N ASN A 133 -1.00 11.04 10.92
CA ASN A 133 -1.05 10.04 11.98
C ASN A 133 0.36 9.59 12.41
N CYS A 134 1.23 9.30 11.44
CA CYS A 134 2.62 8.93 11.74
C CYS A 134 3.38 10.06 12.48
N ILE A 135 3.25 11.30 12.00
CA ILE A 135 3.88 12.48 12.64
C ILE A 135 3.34 12.69 14.06
N PHE A 136 2.04 12.50 14.28
CA PHE A 136 1.44 12.56 15.61
C PHE A 136 2.11 11.58 16.57
N HIS A 137 2.27 10.31 16.17
CA HIS A 137 2.92 9.30 17.01
C HIS A 137 4.40 9.59 17.25
N LEU A 138 5.13 10.11 16.26
CA LEU A 138 6.52 10.54 16.42
C LEU A 138 6.66 11.70 17.40
N CYS A 139 5.74 12.68 17.38
CA CYS A 139 5.69 13.77 18.36
C CYS A 139 5.41 13.23 19.76
N GLN A 140 4.45 12.32 19.92
CA GLN A 140 4.12 11.71 21.22
C GLN A 140 5.31 10.94 21.82
N ARG A 141 6.14 10.33 20.98
CA ARG A 141 7.37 9.63 21.39
C ARG A 141 8.57 10.56 21.59
N GLN A 142 8.41 11.86 21.32
CA GLN A 142 9.51 12.85 21.33
C GLN A 142 10.63 12.51 20.33
N ALA A 143 10.34 11.71 19.30
CA ALA A 143 11.26 11.35 18.22
C ALA A 143 11.48 12.48 17.22
N ILE A 144 10.56 13.45 17.18
CA ILE A 144 10.64 14.70 16.41
C ILE A 144 10.12 15.87 17.25
N ALA A 145 10.37 17.11 16.81
CA ALA A 145 9.96 18.31 17.53
C ALA A 145 8.42 18.40 17.65
N ALA A 146 7.91 18.86 18.79
CA ALA A 146 6.48 18.94 19.07
C ALA A 146 5.70 19.84 18.10
N ASN A 147 6.35 20.85 17.49
CA ASN A 147 5.75 21.75 16.51
C ASN A 147 5.68 21.16 15.09
N SER A 148 6.23 19.95 14.86
CA SER A 148 6.23 19.30 13.53
C SER A 148 4.81 19.04 13.03
N MET A 149 3.84 18.76 13.92
CA MET A 149 2.43 18.62 13.55
C MET A 149 1.86 19.88 12.89
N GLN A 150 2.12 21.05 13.47
CA GLN A 150 1.62 22.32 12.92
C GLN A 150 2.29 22.64 11.58
N GLY A 151 3.62 22.41 11.50
CA GLY A 151 4.35 22.59 10.25
C GLY A 151 3.85 21.69 9.14
N TYR A 152 3.58 20.42 9.43
CA TYR A 152 3.06 19.48 8.45
C TYR A 152 1.62 19.81 8.02
N ALA A 153 0.75 20.22 8.95
CA ALA A 153 -0.62 20.60 8.62
C ALA A 153 -0.66 21.77 7.63
N ALA A 154 0.23 22.79 7.83
CA ALA A 154 0.34 23.89 6.90
C ALA A 154 0.82 23.44 5.50
N LEU A 155 1.80 22.52 5.43
CA LEU A 155 2.29 21.93 4.19
C LEU A 155 1.18 21.15 3.48
N ALA A 156 0.47 20.27 4.17
CA ALA A 156 -0.60 19.44 3.61
C ALA A 156 -1.74 20.31 3.03
N ALA A 157 -2.13 21.37 3.71
CA ALA A 157 -3.15 22.31 3.24
C ALA A 157 -2.72 23.01 1.93
N SER A 158 -1.45 23.41 1.80
CA SER A 158 -0.94 24.08 0.60
C SER A 158 -0.93 23.17 -0.63
N VAL A 159 -0.76 21.86 -0.45
CA VAL A 159 -0.71 20.89 -1.56
C VAL A 159 -2.10 20.44 -2.00
N GLN A 160 -3.13 20.54 -1.15
CA GLN A 160 -4.51 20.21 -1.51
C GLN A 160 -5.19 21.29 -2.37
N THR A 161 -4.68 22.52 -2.33
CA THR A 161 -5.21 23.66 -3.07
C THR A 161 -4.52 23.91 -4.42
N ALA A 162 -3.50 23.16 -4.75
CA ALA A 162 -2.73 23.24 -6.01
C ALA A 162 -3.12 22.11 -6.96
#